data_73f919b37aa1045a021492e293ef630c
#
_entry.id   73f919b37aa1045a021492e293ef630c
#
_cell.length_a   1.000
_cell.length_b   1.000
_cell.length_c   1.000
_cell.angle_alpha   90.00
_cell.angle_beta   90.00
_cell.angle_gamma   90.00
#
_symmetry.space_group_name_H-M   'P 1'
#
loop_
_entity.id
_entity.type
_entity.pdbx_description
1 polymer ?
#
loop_
_entity_poly.entity_id
_entity_poly.type
_entity_poly.pdbx_seq_one_letter_code
_entity_poly.pdbx_strand_id
1 'polypeptide(L)'
;MKTFWAFRETLTRNELIEPLFAIFHTALEARGMFARKGQMLDATFVEVARQRNSREDKATIKAGGVPEEWKDQPQKARQKDVDARWTKKHGERYYGDKNQVKVDSRSKLIEDFTVTAASVPDRHALEALIAEGDPVTYVNSASTGERCEKISAERNVQAKPIERAYRNKPLNGSQQRNNRARSKIRVRVEHVFATMRMCLRSAWNRCIGMTRNRATIAMTNLVYNMVRFEQIERLGLKNWRVA
;
A
#
# COMPACT_ATOMS: atom_id res chain seq x y z
N MET A 1 23.03 16.80 4.17
CA MET A 1 22.45 15.43 4.29
C MET A 1 22.15 14.98 5.72
N LYS A 2 23.05 15.22 6.70
CA LYS A 2 22.81 14.85 8.12
C LYS A 2 21.52 15.45 8.71
N THR A 3 21.24 16.72 8.47
CA THR A 3 20.05 17.44 8.98
C THR A 3 18.74 16.83 8.49
N PHE A 4 18.63 16.51 7.20
CA PHE A 4 17.43 15.89 6.65
C PHE A 4 17.20 14.48 7.21
N TRP A 5 18.27 13.70 7.35
CA TRP A 5 18.19 12.38 7.96
C TRP A 5 17.77 12.48 9.43
N ALA A 6 18.36 13.41 10.20
CA ALA A 6 18.03 13.62 11.60
C ALA A 6 16.55 14.03 11.77
N PHE A 7 16.05 14.93 10.94
CA PHE A 7 14.65 15.36 10.95
C PHE A 7 13.70 14.17 10.70
N ARG A 8 13.95 13.39 9.64
CA ARG A 8 13.15 12.18 9.37
C ARG A 8 13.20 11.20 10.52
N GLU A 9 14.39 10.95 11.10
CA GLU A 9 14.55 10.03 12.23
C GLU A 9 13.80 10.55 13.47
N THR A 10 13.79 11.85 13.72
CA THR A 10 13.00 12.48 14.80
C THR A 10 11.51 12.24 14.59
N LEU A 11 10.98 12.48 13.38
CA LEU A 11 9.58 12.21 13.05
C LEU A 11 9.24 10.72 13.24
N THR A 12 10.14 9.83 12.81
CA THR A 12 9.95 8.38 12.93
C THR A 12 9.91 7.93 14.38
N ARG A 13 10.86 8.39 15.21
CA ARG A 13 10.93 8.01 16.64
C ARG A 13 9.75 8.50 17.46
N ASN A 14 9.19 9.64 17.08
CA ASN A 14 8.03 10.23 17.76
C ASN A 14 6.70 9.81 17.09
N GLU A 15 6.72 8.89 16.12
CA GLU A 15 5.55 8.36 15.41
C GLU A 15 4.67 9.46 14.78
N LEU A 16 5.28 10.59 14.33
CA LEU A 16 4.56 11.77 13.87
C LEU A 16 4.16 11.71 12.40
N ILE A 17 4.69 10.79 11.60
CA ILE A 17 4.46 10.79 10.13
C ILE A 17 3.02 10.38 9.80
N GLU A 18 2.48 9.37 10.46
CA GLU A 18 1.08 8.95 10.25
C GLU A 18 0.08 10.01 10.76
N PRO A 19 0.25 10.62 11.94
CA PRO A 19 -0.54 11.78 12.34
C PRO A 19 -0.50 12.94 11.33
N LEU A 20 0.66 13.24 10.74
CA LEU A 20 0.77 14.26 9.69
C LEU A 20 -0.04 13.89 8.44
N PHE A 21 -0.02 12.62 8.05
CA PHE A 21 -0.86 12.12 6.96
C PHE A 21 -2.35 12.30 7.29
N ALA A 22 -2.77 11.94 8.50
CA ALA A 22 -4.16 12.06 8.95
C ALA A 22 -4.63 13.53 9.00
N ILE A 23 -3.81 14.45 9.51
CA ILE A 23 -4.10 15.89 9.52
C ILE A 23 -4.29 16.40 8.09
N PHE A 24 -3.39 16.03 7.17
CA PHE A 24 -3.50 16.44 5.76
C PHE A 24 -4.73 15.82 5.09
N HIS A 25 -5.05 14.56 5.38
CA HIS A 25 -6.26 13.88 4.91
C HIS A 25 -7.52 14.65 5.35
N THR A 26 -7.64 15.01 6.62
CA THR A 26 -8.76 15.81 7.15
C THR A 26 -8.88 17.17 6.46
N ALA A 27 -7.75 17.83 6.19
CA ALA A 27 -7.74 19.10 5.46
C ALA A 27 -8.20 18.95 4.00
N LEU A 28 -7.86 17.84 3.33
CA LEU A 28 -8.35 17.50 1.99
C LEU A 28 -9.87 17.21 2.00
N GLU A 29 -10.32 16.51 3.02
CA GLU A 29 -11.73 16.15 3.22
C GLU A 29 -12.60 17.42 3.41
N ALA A 30 -12.19 18.32 4.28
CA ALA A 30 -12.86 19.61 4.52
C ALA A 30 -12.94 20.45 3.23
N ARG A 31 -12.01 20.29 2.30
CA ARG A 31 -12.03 20.94 0.97
C ARG A 31 -12.81 20.17 -0.09
N GLY A 32 -13.43 19.05 0.26
CA GLY A 32 -14.18 18.19 -0.66
C GLY A 32 -13.32 17.62 -1.80
N MET A 33 -12.06 17.22 -1.49
CA MET A 33 -11.14 16.71 -2.47
C MET A 33 -11.36 15.24 -2.79
N PHE A 34 -12.08 14.51 -1.96
CA PHE A 34 -12.49 13.14 -2.20
C PHE A 34 -13.86 13.12 -2.89
N ALA A 35 -13.95 12.42 -4.01
CA ALA A 35 -15.19 12.29 -4.78
C ALA A 35 -16.17 11.31 -4.16
N ARG A 36 -15.69 10.35 -3.37
CA ARG A 36 -16.44 9.30 -2.67
C ARG A 36 -17.40 8.49 -3.59
N LYS A 37 -17.04 8.38 -4.89
CA LYS A 37 -17.79 7.60 -5.91
C LYS A 37 -17.25 6.18 -6.10
N GLY A 38 -16.40 5.72 -5.22
CA GLY A 38 -15.76 4.41 -5.19
C GLY A 38 -14.29 4.51 -4.87
N GLN A 39 -13.76 3.45 -4.31
CA GLN A 39 -12.36 3.34 -3.87
C GLN A 39 -11.67 2.19 -4.59
N MET A 40 -10.36 2.27 -4.71
CA MET A 40 -9.51 1.22 -5.27
C MET A 40 -8.53 0.78 -4.19
N LEU A 41 -8.47 -0.52 -3.92
CA LEU A 41 -7.46 -1.11 -3.06
C LEU A 41 -6.46 -1.87 -3.91
N ASP A 42 -5.20 -1.53 -3.78
CA ASP A 42 -4.10 -2.24 -4.44
C ASP A 42 -2.79 -2.07 -3.68
N ALA A 43 -1.78 -2.86 -4.06
CA ALA A 43 -0.48 -2.90 -3.41
C ALA A 43 0.66 -2.74 -4.41
N THR A 44 1.69 -1.99 -4.02
CA THR A 44 2.96 -1.93 -4.74
C THR A 44 4.10 -2.39 -3.85
N PHE A 45 5.11 -3.06 -4.45
CA PHE A 45 6.31 -3.45 -3.73
C PHE A 45 7.24 -2.26 -3.54
N VAL A 46 7.84 -2.21 -2.36
CA VAL A 46 8.94 -1.32 -2.00
C VAL A 46 10.12 -2.21 -1.65
N GLU A 47 11.08 -2.31 -2.55
CA GLU A 47 12.26 -3.15 -2.33
C GLU A 47 13.24 -2.48 -1.36
N VAL A 48 13.94 -3.32 -0.60
CA VAL A 48 15.04 -2.91 0.29
C VAL A 48 16.34 -3.61 -0.09
N ALA A 49 17.44 -3.19 0.52
CA ALA A 49 18.75 -3.79 0.26
C ALA A 49 18.73 -5.30 0.55
N ARG A 50 19.02 -6.10 -0.48
CA ARG A 50 19.10 -7.55 -0.35
C ARG A 50 20.26 -7.92 0.55
N GLN A 51 20.03 -8.85 1.46
CA GLN A 51 21.01 -9.27 2.46
C GLN A 51 21.48 -10.69 2.21
N ARG A 52 22.79 -10.91 2.45
CA ARG A 52 23.37 -12.25 2.50
C ARG A 52 23.29 -12.75 3.94
N ASN A 53 22.44 -13.73 4.18
CA ASN A 53 22.28 -14.40 5.47
C ASN A 53 22.53 -15.89 5.28
N SER A 54 23.02 -16.56 6.31
CA SER A 54 23.16 -18.02 6.34
C SER A 54 21.80 -18.72 6.21
N ARG A 55 21.80 -20.04 6.11
CA ARG A 55 20.55 -20.82 6.08
C ARG A 55 19.87 -20.80 7.45
N GLU A 56 20.66 -20.88 8.50
CA GLU A 56 20.23 -20.83 9.90
C GLU A 56 19.65 -19.44 10.24
N ASP A 57 20.37 -18.35 9.88
CA ASP A 57 19.87 -16.98 10.02
C ASP A 57 18.49 -16.81 9.38
N LYS A 58 18.35 -17.29 8.13
CA LYS A 58 17.08 -17.19 7.40
C LYS A 58 15.95 -17.97 8.07
N ALA A 59 16.24 -19.14 8.65
CA ALA A 59 15.25 -19.92 9.38
C ALA A 59 14.79 -19.19 10.64
N THR A 60 15.71 -18.65 11.42
CA THR A 60 15.46 -17.86 12.64
C THR A 60 14.62 -16.61 12.32
N ILE A 61 15.02 -15.83 11.31
CA ILE A 61 14.30 -14.64 10.86
C ILE A 61 12.88 -15.00 10.37
N LYS A 62 12.74 -16.10 9.65
CA LYS A 62 11.41 -16.57 9.18
C LYS A 62 10.50 -16.97 10.33
N ALA A 63 11.07 -17.49 11.43
CA ALA A 63 10.35 -17.80 12.67
C ALA A 63 10.06 -16.55 13.53
N GLY A 64 10.46 -15.36 13.10
CA GLY A 64 10.25 -14.11 13.83
C GLY A 64 11.31 -13.78 14.86
N GLY A 65 12.42 -14.55 14.89
CA GLY A 65 13.53 -14.34 15.81
C GLY A 65 14.68 -13.52 15.20
N VAL A 66 15.63 -13.16 16.08
CA VAL A 66 16.90 -12.54 15.70
C VAL A 66 18.00 -13.59 15.94
N PRO A 67 18.88 -13.86 14.95
CA PRO A 67 20.01 -14.81 15.14
C PRO A 67 20.85 -14.45 16.37
N GLU A 68 21.15 -15.46 17.19
CA GLU A 68 21.85 -15.27 18.47
C GLU A 68 23.22 -14.60 18.29
N GLU A 69 23.99 -15.02 17.28
CA GLU A 69 25.28 -14.44 16.96
C GLU A 69 25.25 -12.92 16.67
N TRP A 70 24.07 -12.38 16.28
CA TRP A 70 23.95 -10.95 16.01
C TRP A 70 23.81 -10.12 17.29
N LYS A 71 23.41 -10.73 18.39
CA LYS A 71 23.31 -10.06 19.70
C LYS A 71 24.68 -9.59 20.17
N ASP A 72 25.71 -10.42 19.96
CA ASP A 72 27.10 -10.12 20.31
C ASP A 72 27.80 -9.22 19.28
N GLN A 73 27.15 -8.95 18.13
CA GLN A 73 27.68 -8.16 17.02
C GLN A 73 26.77 -6.97 16.68
N PRO A 74 26.68 -5.94 17.56
CA PRO A 74 25.71 -4.85 17.40
C PRO A 74 25.89 -4.06 16.08
N GLN A 75 27.10 -3.99 15.55
CA GLN A 75 27.35 -3.34 14.25
C GLN A 75 26.75 -4.14 13.09
N LYS A 76 26.84 -5.46 13.13
CA LYS A 76 26.24 -6.37 12.16
C LYS A 76 24.72 -6.33 12.29
N ALA A 77 24.16 -6.41 13.51
CA ALA A 77 22.73 -6.37 13.77
C ALA A 77 22.07 -5.09 13.21
N ARG A 78 22.74 -3.92 13.35
CA ARG A 78 22.23 -2.63 12.82
C ARG A 78 22.16 -2.58 11.30
N GLN A 79 22.87 -3.46 10.59
CA GLN A 79 22.90 -3.53 9.12
C GLN A 79 21.97 -4.63 8.58
N LYS A 80 21.29 -5.37 9.46
CA LYS A 80 20.42 -6.48 9.09
C LYS A 80 18.95 -6.13 9.29
N ASP A 81 18.17 -6.40 8.26
CA ASP A 81 16.73 -6.25 8.28
C ASP A 81 16.09 -7.61 8.62
N VAL A 82 15.45 -7.68 9.79
CA VAL A 82 14.75 -8.88 10.27
C VAL A 82 13.28 -8.90 9.87
N ASP A 83 12.77 -7.82 9.30
CA ASP A 83 11.35 -7.66 8.95
C ASP A 83 11.07 -7.89 7.48
N ALA A 84 11.99 -7.47 6.60
CA ALA A 84 11.86 -7.62 5.16
C ALA A 84 11.75 -9.10 4.75
N ARG A 85 10.89 -9.38 3.78
CA ARG A 85 10.62 -10.76 3.32
C ARG A 85 10.71 -10.89 1.81
N TRP A 86 11.07 -12.08 1.38
CA TRP A 86 10.99 -12.49 -0.02
C TRP A 86 9.57 -12.85 -0.41
N THR A 87 9.17 -12.43 -1.60
CA THR A 87 7.96 -12.90 -2.27
C THR A 87 8.22 -13.09 -3.76
N LYS A 88 7.30 -13.81 -4.44
CA LYS A 88 7.34 -14.01 -5.89
C LYS A 88 5.99 -13.59 -6.48
N LYS A 89 6.02 -12.74 -7.50
CA LYS A 89 4.83 -12.33 -8.24
C LYS A 89 5.17 -12.28 -9.74
N HIS A 90 4.34 -12.92 -10.57
CA HIS A 90 4.53 -12.99 -12.04
C HIS A 90 5.92 -13.48 -12.49
N GLY A 91 6.52 -14.41 -11.75
CA GLY A 91 7.86 -14.93 -12.06
C GLY A 91 9.02 -14.14 -11.42
N GLU A 92 8.82 -12.89 -11.08
CA GLU A 92 9.82 -12.02 -10.45
C GLU A 92 9.88 -12.20 -8.93
N ARG A 93 11.06 -11.96 -8.36
CA ARG A 93 11.31 -12.06 -6.91
C ARG A 93 11.53 -10.67 -6.34
N TYR A 94 10.78 -10.34 -5.30
CA TYR A 94 10.87 -9.08 -4.56
C TYR A 94 11.34 -9.34 -3.14
N TYR A 95 12.19 -8.45 -2.61
CA TYR A 95 12.65 -8.49 -1.23
C TYR A 95 12.39 -7.14 -0.58
N GLY A 96 11.56 -7.08 0.44
CA GLY A 96 11.20 -5.85 1.13
C GLY A 96 9.80 -5.87 1.70
N ASP A 97 9.07 -4.76 1.43
CA ASP A 97 7.76 -4.47 1.98
C ASP A 97 6.73 -4.21 0.86
N LYS A 98 5.48 -4.08 1.26
CA LYS A 98 4.37 -3.62 0.41
C LYS A 98 3.76 -2.34 0.97
N ASN A 99 3.56 -1.37 0.11
CA ASN A 99 2.66 -0.25 0.34
C ASN A 99 1.28 -0.64 -0.20
N GLN A 100 0.33 -0.84 0.68
CA GLN A 100 -1.05 -1.17 0.35
C GLN A 100 -1.89 0.08 0.58
N VAL A 101 -2.58 0.56 -0.44
CA VAL A 101 -3.27 1.85 -0.42
C VAL A 101 -4.75 1.71 -0.73
N LYS A 102 -5.56 2.54 -0.07
CA LYS A 102 -6.93 2.83 -0.40
C LYS A 102 -6.96 4.20 -1.09
N VAL A 103 -7.44 4.24 -2.32
CA VAL A 103 -7.37 5.40 -3.21
C VAL A 103 -8.77 5.76 -3.71
N ASP A 104 -9.16 7.04 -3.62
CA ASP A 104 -10.38 7.52 -4.26
C ASP A 104 -10.31 7.37 -5.79
N SER A 105 -11.34 6.77 -6.37
CA SER A 105 -11.35 6.38 -7.79
C SER A 105 -11.37 7.55 -8.78
N ARG A 106 -11.72 8.76 -8.33
CA ARG A 106 -11.82 9.95 -9.17
C ARG A 106 -10.66 10.92 -8.94
N SER A 107 -10.48 11.34 -7.70
CA SER A 107 -9.40 12.27 -7.33
C SER A 107 -8.01 11.62 -7.43
N LYS A 108 -7.92 10.30 -7.28
CA LYS A 108 -6.68 9.52 -7.12
C LYS A 108 -5.87 9.91 -5.88
N LEU A 109 -6.50 10.53 -4.90
CA LEU A 109 -5.89 10.77 -3.59
C LEU A 109 -5.91 9.49 -2.77
N ILE A 110 -4.85 9.25 -2.02
CA ILE A 110 -4.78 8.15 -1.06
C ILE A 110 -5.58 8.55 0.17
N GLU A 111 -6.60 7.76 0.49
CA GLU A 111 -7.44 7.95 1.67
C GLU A 111 -6.81 7.31 2.90
N ASP A 112 -6.25 6.11 2.71
CA ASP A 112 -5.64 5.33 3.78
C ASP A 112 -4.57 4.38 3.22
N PHE A 113 -3.70 3.87 4.08
CA PHE A 113 -2.66 2.93 3.68
C PHE A 113 -2.25 2.02 4.84
N THR A 114 -1.69 0.86 4.48
CA THR A 114 -0.98 -0.01 5.43
C THR A 114 0.29 -0.54 4.82
N VAL A 115 1.31 -0.73 5.66
CA VAL A 115 2.61 -1.26 5.23
C VAL A 115 2.82 -2.62 5.86
N THR A 116 3.13 -3.60 5.03
CA THR A 116 3.37 -4.98 5.46
C THR A 116 4.62 -5.54 4.79
N ALA A 117 5.20 -6.59 5.36
CA ALA A 117 6.26 -7.32 4.68
C ALA A 117 5.77 -7.88 3.34
N ALA A 118 6.65 -7.95 2.33
CA ALA A 118 6.28 -8.34 0.97
C ALA A 118 5.60 -9.73 0.87
N SER A 119 5.86 -10.63 1.81
CA SER A 119 5.26 -11.97 1.85
C SER A 119 3.81 -12.00 2.36
N VAL A 120 3.33 -10.94 3.00
CA VAL A 120 1.95 -10.88 3.52
C VAL A 120 0.97 -10.83 2.35
N PRO A 121 -0.03 -11.72 2.29
CA PRO A 121 -1.02 -11.69 1.22
C PRO A 121 -1.87 -10.41 1.22
N ASP A 122 -2.20 -9.89 0.03
CA ASP A 122 -2.95 -8.62 -0.12
C ASP A 122 -4.34 -8.64 0.54
N ARG A 123 -4.95 -9.83 0.70
CA ARG A 123 -6.24 -10.01 1.41
C ARG A 123 -6.21 -9.53 2.87
N HIS A 124 -5.05 -9.54 3.53
CA HIS A 124 -4.93 -9.05 4.92
C HIS A 124 -5.06 -7.53 5.01
N ALA A 125 -4.74 -6.80 3.93
CA ALA A 125 -4.93 -5.35 3.89
C ALA A 125 -6.39 -4.92 3.83
N LEU A 126 -7.29 -5.76 3.31
CA LEU A 126 -8.71 -5.45 3.27
C LEU A 126 -9.26 -5.15 4.65
N GLU A 127 -8.88 -5.97 5.63
CA GLU A 127 -9.32 -5.81 7.02
C GLU A 127 -8.84 -4.50 7.66
N ALA A 128 -7.65 -4.06 7.28
CA ALA A 128 -7.07 -2.82 7.77
C ALA A 128 -7.62 -1.58 7.06
N LEU A 129 -7.94 -1.68 5.77
CA LEU A 129 -8.22 -0.53 4.91
C LEU A 129 -9.70 -0.29 4.61
N ILE A 130 -10.57 -1.31 4.66
CA ILE A 130 -12.01 -1.10 4.50
C ILE A 130 -12.57 -0.56 5.81
N ALA A 131 -13.25 0.57 5.78
CA ALA A 131 -13.95 1.15 6.91
C ALA A 131 -15.46 1.07 6.74
N GLU A 132 -16.21 1.15 7.83
CA GLU A 132 -17.65 1.28 7.79
C GLU A 132 -18.05 2.58 7.08
N GLY A 133 -19.06 2.51 6.20
CA GLY A 133 -19.48 3.66 5.39
C GLY A 133 -18.63 3.97 4.18
N ASP A 134 -17.60 3.15 3.89
CA ASP A 134 -16.86 3.26 2.64
C ASP A 134 -17.79 3.09 1.43
N PRO A 135 -17.57 3.85 0.34
CA PRO A 135 -18.28 3.62 -0.90
C PRO A 135 -17.86 2.29 -1.54
N VAL A 136 -18.41 1.99 -2.73
CA VAL A 136 -18.03 0.80 -3.49
C VAL A 136 -16.52 0.67 -3.61
N THR A 137 -15.98 -0.48 -3.20
CA THR A 137 -14.53 -0.75 -3.18
C THR A 137 -14.14 -1.75 -4.28
N TYR A 138 -13.25 -1.32 -5.18
CA TYR A 138 -12.70 -2.14 -6.26
C TYR A 138 -11.43 -2.82 -5.80
N VAL A 139 -11.44 -4.15 -5.77
CA VAL A 139 -10.31 -4.98 -5.31
C VAL A 139 -9.84 -5.93 -6.39
N ASN A 140 -8.62 -6.42 -6.27
CA ASN A 140 -8.09 -7.40 -7.21
C ASN A 140 -8.70 -8.79 -6.97
N SER A 141 -8.50 -9.70 -7.92
CA SER A 141 -9.00 -11.07 -7.82
C SER A 141 -8.31 -11.93 -6.72
N ALA A 142 -7.19 -11.48 -6.16
CA ALA A 142 -6.55 -12.13 -5.02
C ALA A 142 -7.25 -11.83 -3.68
N SER A 143 -8.10 -10.80 -3.69
CA SER A 143 -8.90 -10.36 -2.54
C SER A 143 -10.34 -10.89 -2.58
N THR A 144 -10.56 -12.02 -3.25
CA THR A 144 -11.84 -12.73 -3.29
C THR A 144 -11.89 -13.82 -2.24
N GLY A 145 -13.11 -14.28 -1.90
CA GLY A 145 -13.37 -15.41 -1.02
C GLY A 145 -14.09 -15.00 0.25
N GLU A 146 -14.45 -16.00 1.04
CA GLU A 146 -15.31 -15.92 2.23
C GLU A 146 -14.88 -14.80 3.21
N ARG A 147 -13.58 -14.63 3.45
CA ARG A 147 -13.07 -13.57 4.33
C ARG A 147 -13.38 -12.17 3.81
N CYS A 148 -13.25 -11.94 2.49
CA CYS A 148 -13.56 -10.64 1.89
C CYS A 148 -15.06 -10.36 1.96
N GLU A 149 -15.89 -11.36 1.69
CA GLU A 149 -17.34 -11.28 1.77
C GLU A 149 -17.81 -11.00 3.21
N LYS A 150 -17.19 -11.67 4.20
CA LYS A 150 -17.46 -11.46 5.62
C LYS A 150 -17.13 -10.03 6.05
N ILE A 151 -15.91 -9.53 5.75
CA ILE A 151 -15.50 -8.16 6.07
C ILE A 151 -16.43 -7.14 5.40
N SER A 152 -16.80 -7.38 4.14
CA SER A 152 -17.69 -6.49 3.40
C SER A 152 -19.10 -6.45 4.02
N ALA A 153 -19.61 -7.60 4.46
CA ALA A 153 -20.92 -7.70 5.13
C ALA A 153 -20.89 -7.04 6.53
N GLU A 154 -19.87 -7.33 7.33
CA GLU A 154 -19.70 -6.77 8.68
C GLU A 154 -19.58 -5.23 8.67
N ARG A 155 -18.96 -4.66 7.62
CA ARG A 155 -18.74 -3.22 7.50
C ARG A 155 -19.74 -2.53 6.57
N ASN A 156 -20.73 -3.25 6.07
CA ASN A 156 -21.75 -2.78 5.13
C ASN A 156 -21.14 -2.08 3.89
N VAL A 157 -20.09 -2.67 3.33
CA VAL A 157 -19.35 -2.13 2.16
C VAL A 157 -19.49 -3.05 0.97
N GLN A 158 -19.82 -2.51 -0.20
CA GLN A 158 -19.91 -3.27 -1.43
C GLN A 158 -18.51 -3.46 -2.05
N ALA A 159 -17.85 -4.58 -1.78
CA ALA A 159 -16.62 -4.95 -2.52
C ALA A 159 -16.97 -5.45 -3.93
N LYS A 160 -16.23 -4.96 -4.94
CA LYS A 160 -16.34 -5.37 -6.34
C LYS A 160 -15.03 -6.01 -6.82
N PRO A 161 -14.80 -7.29 -6.50
CA PRO A 161 -13.62 -8.01 -6.96
C PRO A 161 -13.66 -8.28 -8.46
N ILE A 162 -12.48 -8.45 -9.07
CA ILE A 162 -12.36 -9.00 -10.42
C ILE A 162 -12.54 -10.52 -10.31
N GLU A 163 -13.54 -11.04 -10.99
CA GLU A 163 -13.85 -12.47 -10.99
C GLU A 163 -12.81 -13.26 -11.79
N ARG A 164 -12.44 -14.44 -11.30
CA ARG A 164 -11.49 -15.35 -11.96
C ARG A 164 -12.21 -16.44 -12.73
N ALA A 165 -11.67 -16.79 -13.91
CA ALA A 165 -12.00 -18.04 -14.56
C ALA A 165 -11.28 -19.21 -13.84
N TYR A 166 -11.94 -20.36 -13.74
CA TYR A 166 -11.38 -21.61 -13.28
C TYR A 166 -11.39 -22.62 -14.42
N ARG A 167 -10.57 -23.69 -14.31
CA ARG A 167 -10.36 -24.68 -15.37
C ARG A 167 -11.67 -25.23 -15.96
N ASN A 168 -12.70 -25.44 -15.12
CA ASN A 168 -13.99 -26.01 -15.55
C ASN A 168 -15.14 -25.00 -15.42
N LYS A 169 -14.85 -23.71 -15.18
CA LYS A 169 -15.84 -22.64 -15.01
C LYS A 169 -15.33 -21.37 -15.65
N PRO A 170 -15.42 -21.25 -16.99
CA PRO A 170 -15.06 -20.02 -17.67
C PRO A 170 -16.01 -18.88 -17.29
N LEU A 171 -15.56 -17.64 -17.44
CA LEU A 171 -16.40 -16.47 -17.21
C LEU A 171 -17.48 -16.38 -18.28
N ASN A 172 -18.71 -16.14 -17.85
CA ASN A 172 -19.81 -15.82 -18.77
C ASN A 172 -19.69 -14.38 -19.31
N GLY A 173 -20.51 -14.05 -20.34
CA GLY A 173 -20.44 -12.75 -21.00
C GLY A 173 -20.77 -11.56 -20.07
N SER A 174 -21.62 -11.73 -19.07
CA SER A 174 -21.92 -10.70 -18.06
C SER A 174 -20.72 -10.47 -17.15
N GLN A 175 -20.10 -11.53 -16.63
CA GLN A 175 -18.91 -11.44 -15.79
C GLN A 175 -17.75 -10.80 -16.54
N GLN A 176 -17.56 -11.11 -17.82
CA GLN A 176 -16.52 -10.47 -18.65
C GLN A 176 -16.76 -8.97 -18.81
N ARG A 177 -18.02 -8.53 -19.08
CA ARG A 177 -18.39 -7.11 -19.16
C ARG A 177 -18.15 -6.42 -17.81
N ASN A 178 -18.56 -7.01 -16.71
CA ASN A 178 -18.36 -6.50 -15.35
C ASN A 178 -16.87 -6.36 -15.04
N ASN A 179 -16.07 -7.37 -15.33
CA ASN A 179 -14.62 -7.32 -15.14
C ASN A 179 -13.97 -6.21 -15.96
N ARG A 180 -14.39 -6.00 -17.22
CA ARG A 180 -13.90 -4.91 -18.07
C ARG A 180 -14.23 -3.55 -17.46
N ALA A 181 -15.45 -3.36 -16.95
CA ALA A 181 -15.86 -2.12 -16.29
C ALA A 181 -15.06 -1.86 -14.99
N ARG A 182 -14.92 -2.88 -14.14
CA ARG A 182 -14.15 -2.81 -12.88
C ARG A 182 -12.66 -2.54 -13.14
N SER A 183 -12.08 -3.20 -14.14
CA SER A 183 -10.67 -3.01 -14.53
C SER A 183 -10.38 -1.59 -15.02
N LYS A 184 -11.30 -0.96 -15.79
CA LYS A 184 -11.17 0.45 -16.22
C LYS A 184 -11.09 1.43 -15.04
N ILE A 185 -11.73 1.11 -13.93
CA ILE A 185 -11.64 1.94 -12.72
C ILE A 185 -10.34 1.62 -12.00
N ARG A 186 -10.07 0.34 -11.77
CA ARG A 186 -8.93 -0.11 -10.98
C ARG A 186 -7.56 0.26 -11.59
N VAL A 187 -7.45 0.28 -12.91
CA VAL A 187 -6.20 0.68 -13.60
C VAL A 187 -5.75 2.10 -13.21
N ARG A 188 -6.65 2.93 -12.67
CA ARG A 188 -6.29 4.28 -12.23
C ARG A 188 -5.33 4.29 -11.05
N VAL A 189 -5.28 3.23 -10.22
CA VAL A 189 -4.29 3.12 -9.14
C VAL A 189 -2.88 2.96 -9.67
N GLU A 190 -2.71 2.38 -10.86
CA GLU A 190 -1.40 2.28 -11.51
C GLU A 190 -0.78 3.65 -11.81
N HIS A 191 -1.60 4.67 -12.07
CA HIS A 191 -1.11 6.06 -12.21
C HIS A 191 -0.57 6.60 -10.88
N VAL A 192 -1.17 6.20 -9.75
CA VAL A 192 -0.68 6.56 -8.41
C VAL A 192 0.69 5.95 -8.21
N PHE A 193 0.82 4.64 -8.43
CA PHE A 193 2.07 3.92 -8.28
C PHE A 193 3.14 4.37 -9.27
N ALA A 194 2.77 4.66 -10.52
CA ALA A 194 3.70 5.19 -11.52
C ALA A 194 4.27 6.56 -11.08
N THR A 195 3.43 7.48 -10.61
CA THR A 195 3.88 8.77 -10.10
C THR A 195 4.82 8.60 -8.89
N MET A 196 4.47 7.73 -7.96
CA MET A 196 5.32 7.45 -6.80
C MET A 196 6.69 6.90 -7.22
N ARG A 197 6.71 5.93 -8.15
CA ARG A 197 7.97 5.30 -8.61
C ARG A 197 8.83 6.26 -9.40
N MET A 198 8.26 6.97 -10.37
CA MET A 198 9.02 7.82 -11.29
C MET A 198 9.40 9.16 -10.68
N CYS A 199 8.48 9.83 -9.99
CA CYS A 199 8.71 11.17 -9.46
C CYS A 199 9.27 11.13 -8.03
N LEU A 200 8.82 10.20 -7.19
CA LEU A 200 9.23 10.12 -5.78
C LEU A 200 10.24 8.99 -5.50
N ARG A 201 10.63 8.23 -6.53
CA ARG A 201 11.60 7.11 -6.44
C ARG A 201 11.26 6.08 -5.36
N SER A 202 9.97 5.82 -5.16
CA SER A 202 9.45 5.00 -4.07
C SER A 202 9.62 3.49 -4.24
N ALA A 203 10.12 3.02 -5.38
CA ALA A 203 10.31 1.59 -5.63
C ALA A 203 11.40 0.96 -4.77
N TRP A 204 12.32 1.77 -4.25
CA TRP A 204 13.46 1.32 -3.48
C TRP A 204 13.63 2.15 -2.20
N ASN A 205 13.78 1.46 -1.06
CA ASN A 205 14.08 2.08 0.22
C ASN A 205 15.44 1.61 0.76
N ARG A 206 16.22 2.55 1.29
CA ARG A 206 17.52 2.28 1.90
C ARG A 206 17.46 2.09 3.41
N CYS A 207 16.28 2.23 4.00
CA CYS A 207 16.09 2.03 5.43
C CYS A 207 16.17 0.55 5.80
N ILE A 208 16.48 0.29 7.04
CA ILE A 208 16.55 -1.04 7.64
C ILE A 208 15.49 -1.11 8.73
N GLY A 209 14.71 -2.18 8.70
CA GLY A 209 13.64 -2.46 9.66
C GLY A 209 12.30 -1.81 9.33
N MET A 210 11.22 -2.49 9.72
CA MET A 210 9.84 -2.12 9.40
C MET A 210 9.48 -0.70 9.83
N THR A 211 9.89 -0.27 11.01
CA THR A 211 9.57 1.07 11.55
C THR A 211 10.03 2.18 10.62
N ARG A 212 11.29 2.13 10.14
CA ARG A 212 11.83 3.16 9.24
C ARG A 212 11.29 3.02 7.83
N ASN A 213 11.07 1.80 7.37
CA ASN A 213 10.46 1.53 6.07
C ASN A 213 9.02 2.06 6.04
N ARG A 214 8.21 1.77 7.05
CA ARG A 214 6.85 2.27 7.21
C ARG A 214 6.82 3.80 7.23
N ALA A 215 7.68 4.43 8.03
CA ALA A 215 7.79 5.88 8.09
C ALA A 215 8.14 6.52 6.72
N THR A 216 9.07 5.92 5.98
CA THR A 216 9.44 6.40 4.64
C THR A 216 8.31 6.23 3.63
N ILE A 217 7.60 5.12 3.67
CA ILE A 217 6.44 4.84 2.80
C ILE A 217 5.30 5.81 3.14
N ALA A 218 4.99 6.01 4.43
CA ALA A 218 3.98 6.95 4.89
C ALA A 218 4.27 8.39 4.43
N MET A 219 5.53 8.83 4.55
CA MET A 219 5.97 10.13 4.04
C MET A 219 5.81 10.22 2.52
N THR A 220 6.11 9.16 1.78
CA THR A 220 5.90 9.11 0.32
C THR A 220 4.42 9.24 -0.04
N ASN A 221 3.53 8.58 0.69
CA ASN A 221 2.08 8.69 0.51
C ASN A 221 1.58 10.11 0.78
N LEU A 222 2.08 10.75 1.84
CA LEU A 222 1.77 12.14 2.17
C LEU A 222 2.23 13.10 1.06
N VAL A 223 3.48 13.00 0.62
CA VAL A 223 4.04 13.84 -0.46
C VAL A 223 3.28 13.61 -1.76
N TYR A 224 2.94 12.37 -2.09
CA TYR A 224 2.08 12.06 -3.24
C TYR A 224 0.75 12.82 -3.16
N ASN A 225 0.07 12.78 -2.03
CA ASN A 225 -1.19 13.49 -1.84
C ASN A 225 -1.02 15.01 -1.95
N MET A 226 0.08 15.59 -1.46
CA MET A 226 0.38 17.02 -1.61
C MET A 226 0.54 17.40 -3.09
N VAL A 227 1.34 16.64 -3.84
CA VAL A 227 1.55 16.85 -5.29
C VAL A 227 0.24 16.67 -6.06
N ARG A 228 -0.55 15.65 -5.70
CA ARG A 228 -1.83 15.39 -6.36
C ARG A 228 -2.86 16.48 -6.05
N PHE A 229 -2.89 16.98 -4.83
CA PHE A 229 -3.72 18.12 -4.43
C PHE A 229 -3.40 19.36 -5.27
N GLU A 230 -2.12 19.72 -5.38
CA GLU A 230 -1.66 20.84 -6.22
C GLU A 230 -2.12 20.68 -7.68
N GLN A 231 -1.93 19.49 -8.26
CA GLN A 231 -2.38 19.22 -9.62
C GLN A 231 -3.89 19.39 -9.80
N ILE A 232 -4.70 18.90 -8.83
CA ILE A 232 -6.14 19.02 -8.87
C ILE A 232 -6.56 20.51 -8.85
N GLU A 233 -5.97 21.31 -7.97
CA GLU A 233 -6.26 22.74 -7.86
C GLU A 233 -5.81 23.48 -9.12
N ARG A 234 -4.56 23.33 -9.52
CA ARG A 234 -3.96 24.05 -10.65
C ARG A 234 -4.63 23.74 -11.99
N LEU A 235 -5.06 22.50 -12.20
CA LEU A 235 -5.67 22.06 -13.47
C LEU A 235 -7.21 22.04 -13.43
N GLY A 236 -7.82 22.49 -12.32
CA GLY A 236 -9.28 22.51 -12.19
C GLY A 236 -9.95 21.15 -12.30
N LEU A 237 -9.29 20.07 -11.84
CA LEU A 237 -9.74 18.68 -12.04
C LEU A 237 -10.88 18.25 -11.09
N LYS A 238 -11.61 19.18 -10.48
CA LYS A 238 -12.72 18.90 -9.53
C LYS A 238 -14.07 18.60 -10.24
N ASN A 239 -14.02 17.96 -11.38
CA ASN A 239 -15.21 17.66 -12.19
C ASN A 239 -16.22 16.67 -11.54
N TRP A 240 -15.88 16.06 -10.40
CA TRP A 240 -16.79 15.21 -9.63
C TRP A 240 -17.76 15.98 -8.73
N ARG A 241 -17.54 17.29 -8.55
CA ARG A 241 -18.44 18.17 -7.77
C ARG A 241 -19.68 18.61 -8.56
N VAL A 242 -19.64 18.44 -9.88
CA VAL A 242 -20.69 18.83 -10.81
C VAL A 242 -21.52 17.61 -11.18
N ALA A 243 -22.19 16.99 -10.19
CA ALA A 243 -23.16 15.91 -10.45
C ALA A 243 -24.13 15.81 -9.27
#